data_4fc5298fe1ba3318d887f669abe495ae
#
_entry.id   4fc5298fe1ba3318d887f669abe495ae
#
_cell.length_a   1.000
_cell.length_b   1.000
_cell.length_c   1.000
_cell.angle_alpha   90.00
_cell.angle_beta   90.00
_cell.angle_gamma   90.00
#
_symmetry.space_group_name_H-M   'P 1'
#
loop_
_entity.id
_entity.type
_entity.pdbx_description
1 polymer ?
#
loop_
_entity_poly.entity_id
_entity_poly.type
_entity_poly.pdbx_seq_one_letter_code
_entity_poly.pdbx_strand_id
1 'polypeptide(L)'
;MKQYDYKTISRTMLGDLHTPVSTYLKVRDIFPQSALMESSDYHGSENNRSFIALCPLASVSIDHGTAIFRLPDDSREEHPITDAYRVENALNDFRARFHVEGEYSNYCGLYGYTSFNAVRYFEDIPVKDSREATNDAPDMLYILYKYLIVFNDFKNEMLLLEMLQDGETSELDQVQKAIHNRNYTAYDFRAIGPTTSPLTDEEHKANIRRGIAHCLRGDVFQIVLSRRFEQRFTGDDFKLYRALRSINPSPYLFYFDFGGFRIFGSSPETHCRIEGRHAYIDPIAGTTKRTGDAEQDALNARYLHDDPKENAEHVMLVDLARNDLSRNCHDVKVDFYKETQYYSHVIHLVSRVSGTLREEADPIKAFIDTFPAGTLSGAPKVRAMQLISRLEPHNRGAYGGCIGFIGLNGSLNQAITIRTFVSRNGVLWFQAGGGIVAKSNDEYELQEVNNKLGALKKAIEMAEKM
;
A
#
# COMPACT_ATOMS: atom_id res chain seq x y z
N MET A 1 17.94 17.55 -20.11
CA MET A 1 16.78 16.73 -19.72
C MET A 1 15.53 17.51 -20.11
N LYS A 2 14.58 16.90 -20.84
CA LYS A 2 13.34 17.59 -21.25
C LYS A 2 12.45 17.79 -20.02
N GLN A 3 11.92 18.98 -19.85
CA GLN A 3 10.97 19.34 -18.80
C GLN A 3 9.58 19.52 -19.37
N TYR A 4 8.57 19.26 -18.56
CA TYR A 4 7.16 19.35 -18.87
C TYR A 4 6.52 20.26 -17.83
N ASP A 5 6.06 21.43 -18.29
CA ASP A 5 5.42 22.43 -17.46
C ASP A 5 3.90 22.31 -17.59
N TYR A 6 3.23 22.23 -16.43
CA TYR A 6 1.78 22.13 -16.34
C TYR A 6 1.22 23.20 -15.44
N LYS A 7 0.01 23.63 -15.74
CA LYS A 7 -0.84 24.43 -14.86
C LYS A 7 -2.05 23.64 -14.45
N THR A 8 -2.45 23.76 -13.21
CA THR A 8 -3.68 23.15 -12.73
C THR A 8 -4.89 24.01 -13.06
N ILE A 9 -5.95 23.37 -13.56
CA ILE A 9 -7.29 23.93 -13.64
C ILE A 9 -8.18 23.09 -12.74
N SER A 10 -9.03 23.76 -11.96
CA SER A 10 -9.89 23.08 -11.00
C SER A 10 -11.34 23.54 -11.08
N ARG A 11 -12.25 22.65 -10.69
CA ARG A 11 -13.68 22.91 -10.57
C ARG A 11 -14.20 22.22 -9.32
N THR A 12 -14.73 23.01 -8.38
CA THR A 12 -15.38 22.48 -7.18
C THR A 12 -16.88 22.30 -7.42
N MET A 13 -17.43 21.19 -6.96
CA MET A 13 -18.82 20.80 -7.08
C MET A 13 -19.33 20.28 -5.70
N LEU A 14 -20.65 20.22 -5.53
CA LEU A 14 -21.26 19.48 -4.43
C LEU A 14 -21.01 17.99 -4.61
N GLY A 15 -20.53 17.34 -3.54
CA GLY A 15 -20.24 15.91 -3.49
C GLY A 15 -21.32 15.05 -2.84
N ASP A 16 -22.40 15.65 -2.32
CA ASP A 16 -23.43 15.02 -1.50
C ASP A 16 -24.20 13.87 -2.19
N LEU A 17 -24.28 13.89 -3.53
CA LEU A 17 -24.89 12.83 -4.33
C LEU A 17 -23.88 11.86 -4.96
N HIS A 18 -22.61 11.99 -4.62
CA HIS A 18 -21.52 11.23 -5.20
C HIS A 18 -20.71 10.53 -4.12
N THR A 19 -20.44 9.24 -4.33
CA THR A 19 -19.46 8.53 -3.51
C THR A 19 -18.24 8.18 -4.37
N PRO A 20 -17.05 8.01 -3.78
CA PRO A 20 -15.87 7.59 -4.54
C PRO A 20 -16.13 6.33 -5.37
N VAL A 21 -16.75 5.30 -4.79
CA VAL A 21 -17.09 4.04 -5.48
C VAL A 21 -18.08 4.27 -6.63
N SER A 22 -19.17 5.00 -6.41
CA SER A 22 -20.17 5.24 -7.46
C SER A 22 -19.59 6.07 -8.61
N THR A 23 -18.73 7.02 -8.30
CA THR A 23 -18.06 7.85 -9.30
C THR A 23 -17.03 7.03 -10.08
N TYR A 24 -16.25 6.19 -9.40
CA TYR A 24 -15.28 5.32 -10.05
C TYR A 24 -15.95 4.35 -11.06
N LEU A 25 -17.08 3.75 -10.70
CA LEU A 25 -17.87 2.91 -11.61
C LEU A 25 -18.32 3.63 -12.89
N LYS A 26 -18.53 4.94 -12.83
CA LYS A 26 -18.94 5.74 -13.99
C LYS A 26 -17.80 6.12 -14.91
N VAL A 27 -16.59 6.23 -14.37
CA VAL A 27 -15.44 6.77 -15.11
C VAL A 27 -14.44 5.69 -15.55
N ARG A 28 -14.34 4.55 -14.86
CA ARG A 28 -13.31 3.54 -15.10
C ARG A 28 -13.34 2.92 -16.50
N ASP A 29 -14.52 2.72 -17.07
CA ASP A 29 -14.67 2.12 -18.41
C ASP A 29 -14.37 3.14 -19.52
N ILE A 30 -14.43 4.45 -19.20
CA ILE A 30 -14.09 5.55 -20.10
C ILE A 30 -12.58 5.86 -20.01
N PHE A 31 -12.03 5.80 -18.81
CA PHE A 31 -10.63 6.08 -18.52
C PHE A 31 -9.94 4.83 -17.97
N PRO A 32 -9.42 3.95 -18.84
CA PRO A 32 -8.67 2.77 -18.42
C PRO A 32 -7.38 3.17 -17.70
N GLN A 33 -6.80 2.22 -16.95
CA GLN A 33 -5.60 2.45 -16.12
C GLN A 33 -5.80 3.60 -15.12
N SER A 34 -6.87 3.52 -14.39
CA SER A 34 -7.26 4.49 -13.36
C SER A 34 -7.03 3.94 -11.96
N ALA A 35 -7.07 4.81 -10.97
CA ALA A 35 -6.91 4.42 -9.58
C ALA A 35 -7.99 5.05 -8.69
N LEU A 36 -8.41 4.31 -7.68
CA LEU A 36 -9.27 4.77 -6.58
C LEU A 36 -8.51 4.60 -5.28
N MET A 37 -8.40 5.66 -4.50
CA MET A 37 -7.84 5.66 -3.15
C MET A 37 -8.84 6.33 -2.23
N GLU A 38 -9.30 5.58 -1.23
CA GLU A 38 -10.24 6.09 -0.22
C GLU A 38 -9.57 6.10 1.15
N SER A 39 -9.91 7.05 1.96
CA SER A 39 -9.60 7.05 3.38
C SER A 39 -10.88 6.85 4.18
N SER A 40 -10.85 5.88 5.09
CA SER A 40 -11.95 5.64 6.02
C SER A 40 -11.54 5.94 7.46
N ASP A 41 -10.74 6.99 7.67
CA ASP A 41 -10.36 7.41 9.01
C ASP A 41 -11.57 7.98 9.74
N TYR A 42 -12.04 7.24 10.75
CA TYR A 42 -13.20 7.56 11.56
C TYR A 42 -12.98 8.73 12.54
N HIS A 43 -11.75 9.22 12.65
CA HIS A 43 -11.44 10.36 13.52
C HIS A 43 -11.81 11.72 12.93
N GLY A 44 -12.51 11.73 11.76
CA GLY A 44 -13.17 12.93 11.23
C GLY A 44 -12.21 14.11 11.00
N SER A 45 -10.97 13.85 10.60
CA SER A 45 -10.05 14.94 10.32
C SER A 45 -10.49 15.68 9.07
N GLU A 46 -10.48 17.02 9.11
CA GLU A 46 -10.74 17.87 7.93
C GLU A 46 -9.84 17.55 6.74
N ASN A 47 -8.78 16.79 6.97
CA ASN A 47 -7.77 16.40 5.99
C ASN A 47 -8.03 15.03 5.34
N ASN A 48 -9.12 14.35 5.71
CA ASN A 48 -9.47 13.06 5.09
C ASN A 48 -9.96 13.27 3.67
N ARG A 49 -9.29 12.68 2.69
CA ARG A 49 -9.58 12.84 1.26
C ARG A 49 -9.59 11.49 0.58
N SER A 50 -10.54 11.31 -0.34
CA SER A 50 -10.52 10.20 -1.29
C SER A 50 -10.19 10.73 -2.69
N PHE A 51 -9.47 9.93 -3.48
CA PHE A 51 -8.96 10.32 -4.78
C PHE A 51 -9.35 9.30 -5.84
N ILE A 52 -9.75 9.81 -7.01
CA ILE A 52 -9.79 9.03 -8.25
C ILE A 52 -8.81 9.67 -9.22
N ALA A 53 -7.86 8.89 -9.72
CA ALA A 53 -6.86 9.33 -10.67
C ALA A 53 -7.14 8.72 -12.05
N LEU A 54 -7.17 9.55 -13.09
CA LEU A 54 -7.59 9.18 -14.44
C LEU A 54 -6.59 9.66 -15.48
N CYS A 55 -6.48 8.93 -16.57
CA CYS A 55 -5.67 9.26 -17.73
C CYS A 55 -4.18 9.38 -17.42
N PRO A 56 -3.41 8.29 -17.49
CA PRO A 56 -1.96 8.32 -17.31
C PRO A 56 -1.29 9.27 -18.30
N LEU A 57 -0.51 10.22 -17.77
CA LEU A 57 0.34 11.13 -18.57
C LEU A 57 1.75 10.60 -18.74
N ALA A 58 2.29 10.04 -17.67
CA ALA A 58 3.65 9.54 -17.62
C ALA A 58 3.77 8.46 -16.56
N SER A 59 4.78 7.61 -16.66
CA SER A 59 5.04 6.60 -15.63
C SER A 59 6.52 6.27 -15.51
N VAL A 60 6.92 5.91 -14.31
CA VAL A 60 8.21 5.30 -14.00
C VAL A 60 7.97 3.90 -13.45
N SER A 61 8.61 2.91 -14.06
CA SER A 61 8.64 1.55 -13.53
C SER A 61 10.08 1.08 -13.35
N ILE A 62 10.29 0.23 -12.35
CA ILE A 62 11.56 -0.45 -12.13
C ILE A 62 11.30 -1.94 -12.19
N ASP A 63 12.00 -2.60 -13.10
CA ASP A 63 11.79 -3.99 -13.38
C ASP A 63 13.11 -4.63 -13.85
N HIS A 64 13.48 -5.78 -13.28
CA HIS A 64 14.69 -6.54 -13.64
C HIS A 64 15.96 -5.66 -13.78
N GLY A 65 16.16 -4.75 -12.82
CA GLY A 65 17.36 -3.90 -12.78
C GLY A 65 17.35 -2.72 -13.76
N THR A 66 16.20 -2.39 -14.35
CA THR A 66 16.06 -1.28 -15.28
C THR A 66 14.92 -0.36 -14.86
N ALA A 67 15.20 0.93 -14.78
CA ALA A 67 14.18 1.96 -14.68
C ALA A 67 13.70 2.33 -16.09
N ILE A 68 12.39 2.33 -16.30
CA ILE A 68 11.74 2.64 -17.56
C ILE A 68 10.87 3.84 -17.36
N PHE A 69 11.15 4.93 -18.08
CA PHE A 69 10.35 6.14 -18.11
C PHE A 69 9.46 6.14 -19.36
N ARG A 70 8.16 6.33 -19.18
CA ARG A 70 7.22 6.65 -20.25
C ARG A 70 6.80 8.10 -20.06
N LEU A 71 7.00 8.92 -21.07
CA LEU A 71 6.87 10.37 -20.99
C LEU A 71 5.62 10.87 -21.76
N PRO A 72 5.16 12.09 -21.52
CA PRO A 72 3.92 12.62 -22.12
C PRO A 72 3.94 12.72 -23.66
N ASP A 73 5.10 12.69 -24.26
CA ASP A 73 5.31 12.71 -25.73
C ASP A 73 5.44 11.30 -26.32
N ASP A 74 4.98 10.28 -25.60
CA ASP A 74 5.08 8.86 -25.94
C ASP A 74 6.51 8.32 -26.03
N SER A 75 7.51 9.13 -25.67
CA SER A 75 8.88 8.68 -25.64
C SER A 75 9.13 7.71 -24.46
N ARG A 76 10.05 6.77 -24.68
CA ARG A 76 10.47 5.79 -23.70
C ARG A 76 11.97 5.89 -23.48
N GLU A 77 12.38 5.98 -22.22
CA GLU A 77 13.77 5.96 -21.80
C GLU A 77 14.02 4.77 -20.88
N GLU A 78 15.21 4.18 -20.98
CA GLU A 78 15.64 3.07 -20.13
C GLU A 78 16.96 3.42 -19.45
N HIS A 79 17.02 3.23 -18.13
CA HIS A 79 18.18 3.53 -17.32
C HIS A 79 18.51 2.30 -16.45
N PRO A 80 19.64 1.64 -16.67
CA PRO A 80 20.07 0.53 -15.81
C PRO A 80 20.28 1.00 -14.36
N ILE A 81 19.73 0.27 -13.41
CA ILE A 81 19.99 0.48 -11.98
C ILE A 81 21.35 -0.10 -11.63
N THR A 82 22.23 0.73 -11.11
CA THR A 82 23.61 0.40 -10.76
C THR A 82 23.99 1.08 -9.44
N ASP A 83 25.18 0.83 -8.92
CA ASP A 83 25.68 1.56 -7.73
C ASP A 83 25.81 3.06 -7.95
N ALA A 84 26.08 3.50 -9.19
CA ALA A 84 26.19 4.91 -9.57
C ALA A 84 24.85 5.55 -9.91
N TYR A 85 23.83 4.77 -10.28
CA TYR A 85 22.49 5.25 -10.61
C TYR A 85 21.45 4.34 -9.94
N ARG A 86 21.09 4.69 -8.74
CA ARG A 86 20.22 3.91 -7.86
C ARG A 86 18.74 4.27 -8.08
N VAL A 87 17.86 3.55 -7.41
CA VAL A 87 16.41 3.75 -7.50
C VAL A 87 16.01 5.17 -7.12
N GLU A 88 16.59 5.74 -6.06
CA GLU A 88 16.33 7.11 -5.64
C GLU A 88 16.72 8.12 -6.73
N ASN A 89 17.81 7.88 -7.47
CA ASN A 89 18.20 8.73 -8.59
C ASN A 89 17.14 8.66 -9.70
N ALA A 90 16.72 7.45 -10.08
CA ALA A 90 15.72 7.25 -11.13
C ALA A 90 14.38 7.92 -10.78
N LEU A 91 13.88 7.76 -9.55
CA LEU A 91 12.63 8.39 -9.11
C LEU A 91 12.74 9.92 -9.05
N ASN A 92 13.87 10.45 -8.57
CA ASN A 92 14.11 11.89 -8.53
C ASN A 92 14.29 12.49 -9.92
N ASP A 93 15.04 11.85 -10.80
CA ASP A 93 15.21 12.28 -12.19
C ASP A 93 13.88 12.29 -12.96
N PHE A 94 13.06 11.26 -12.75
CA PHE A 94 11.73 11.23 -13.34
C PHE A 94 10.85 12.36 -12.81
N ARG A 95 10.79 12.52 -11.49
CA ARG A 95 10.00 13.56 -10.84
C ARG A 95 10.41 14.98 -11.23
N ALA A 96 11.72 15.23 -11.34
CA ALA A 96 12.29 16.53 -11.70
C ALA A 96 11.93 16.98 -13.14
N ARG A 97 11.38 16.08 -13.96
CA ARG A 97 10.90 16.44 -15.31
C ARG A 97 9.58 17.20 -15.31
N PHE A 98 8.83 17.14 -14.21
CA PHE A 98 7.49 17.68 -14.12
C PHE A 98 7.46 18.87 -13.17
N HIS A 99 7.06 20.01 -13.70
CA HIS A 99 6.79 21.21 -12.94
C HIS A 99 5.31 21.52 -13.04
N VAL A 100 4.62 21.62 -11.90
CA VAL A 100 3.17 21.86 -11.84
C VAL A 100 2.88 23.05 -10.95
N GLU A 101 2.28 24.09 -11.51
CA GLU A 101 1.87 25.29 -10.81
C GLU A 101 0.35 25.39 -10.71
N GLY A 102 -0.12 26.17 -9.73
CA GLY A 102 -1.52 26.49 -9.55
C GLY A 102 -2.12 25.94 -8.27
N GLU A 103 -3.41 26.19 -8.11
CA GLU A 103 -4.16 25.73 -6.94
C GLU A 103 -4.27 24.20 -6.94
N TYR A 104 -4.11 23.56 -5.79
CA TYR A 104 -4.12 22.11 -5.61
C TYR A 104 -2.99 21.34 -6.31
N SER A 105 -1.92 22.02 -6.76
CA SER A 105 -0.75 21.35 -7.35
C SER A 105 -0.09 20.33 -6.41
N ASN A 106 -0.29 20.46 -5.10
CA ASN A 106 0.16 19.49 -4.10
C ASN A 106 -0.50 18.11 -4.20
N TYR A 107 -1.63 17.97 -4.90
CA TYR A 107 -2.25 16.67 -5.21
C TYR A 107 -1.65 16.04 -6.47
N CYS A 108 -0.98 16.82 -7.31
CA CYS A 108 -0.31 16.32 -8.50
C CYS A 108 0.98 15.61 -8.10
N GLY A 109 1.11 14.37 -8.54
CA GLY A 109 2.25 13.54 -8.21
C GLY A 109 2.11 12.12 -8.74
N LEU A 110 2.94 11.26 -8.23
CA LEU A 110 3.05 9.88 -8.66
C LEU A 110 2.22 8.98 -7.76
N TYR A 111 1.29 8.25 -8.34
CA TYR A 111 0.44 7.28 -7.67
C TYR A 111 0.83 5.87 -8.09
N GLY A 112 1.10 4.97 -7.15
CA GLY A 112 1.55 3.64 -7.50
C GLY A 112 2.04 2.84 -6.31
N TYR A 113 2.91 1.87 -6.58
CA TYR A 113 3.37 0.92 -5.57
C TYR A 113 4.86 0.60 -5.70
N THR A 114 5.42 0.12 -4.60
CA THR A 114 6.73 -0.53 -4.49
C THR A 114 6.50 -1.94 -3.96
N SER A 115 6.86 -2.96 -4.73
CA SER A 115 6.74 -4.36 -4.29
C SER A 115 7.79 -4.69 -3.23
N PHE A 116 7.55 -5.73 -2.43
CA PHE A 116 8.56 -6.25 -1.51
C PHE A 116 9.85 -6.65 -2.24
N ASN A 117 9.74 -7.11 -3.47
CA ASN A 117 10.89 -7.53 -4.28
C ASN A 117 11.90 -6.40 -4.55
N ALA A 118 11.47 -5.14 -4.45
CA ALA A 118 12.35 -3.98 -4.61
C ALA A 118 13.49 -3.92 -3.58
N VAL A 119 13.40 -4.69 -2.49
CA VAL A 119 14.49 -4.81 -1.49
C VAL A 119 15.83 -5.17 -2.13
N ARG A 120 15.82 -5.89 -3.27
CA ARG A 120 17.03 -6.24 -4.02
C ARG A 120 17.84 -5.05 -4.49
N TYR A 121 17.21 -3.88 -4.63
CA TYR A 121 17.87 -2.64 -5.04
C TYR A 121 18.36 -1.81 -3.85
N PHE A 122 17.90 -2.13 -2.65
CA PHE A 122 18.14 -1.33 -1.46
C PHE A 122 19.17 -1.97 -0.52
N GLU A 123 19.18 -3.31 -0.48
CA GLU A 123 20.04 -4.11 0.40
C GLU A 123 20.53 -5.36 -0.36
N ASP A 124 21.62 -5.96 0.10
CA ASP A 124 22.12 -7.24 -0.44
C ASP A 124 21.22 -8.41 -0.02
N ILE A 125 20.10 -8.52 -0.71
CA ILE A 125 19.09 -9.56 -0.45
C ILE A 125 18.74 -10.25 -1.76
N PRO A 126 18.97 -11.58 -1.84
CA PRO A 126 18.55 -12.34 -2.99
C PRO A 126 17.02 -12.43 -3.06
N VAL A 127 16.44 -12.02 -4.17
CA VAL A 127 15.02 -12.18 -4.47
C VAL A 127 14.87 -13.24 -5.55
N LYS A 128 13.98 -14.21 -5.30
CA LYS A 128 13.70 -15.26 -6.29
C LYS A 128 12.90 -14.66 -7.44
N ASP A 129 13.50 -14.64 -8.62
CA ASP A 129 12.78 -14.32 -9.84
C ASP A 129 12.06 -15.55 -10.35
N SER A 130 10.77 -15.43 -10.50
CA SER A 130 9.95 -16.44 -11.13
C SER A 130 9.30 -15.80 -12.36
N ARG A 131 10.02 -15.82 -13.48
CA ARG A 131 9.50 -15.37 -14.78
C ARG A 131 8.31 -16.20 -15.27
N GLU A 132 8.14 -17.39 -14.73
CA GLU A 132 7.02 -18.28 -15.02
C GLU A 132 5.80 -17.99 -14.14
N ALA A 133 5.95 -17.20 -13.11
CA ALA A 133 4.83 -16.84 -12.27
C ALA A 133 3.88 -15.90 -13.03
N THR A 134 2.62 -16.22 -13.00
CA THR A 134 1.53 -15.42 -13.57
C THR A 134 1.42 -14.00 -12.95
N ASN A 135 2.19 -13.72 -11.92
CA ASN A 135 2.23 -12.47 -11.16
C ASN A 135 3.51 -11.64 -11.43
N ASP A 136 4.03 -11.72 -12.63
CA ASP A 136 5.21 -10.94 -13.01
C ASP A 136 4.81 -9.47 -13.28
N ALA A 137 4.67 -8.71 -12.18
CA ALA A 137 4.46 -7.27 -12.19
C ALA A 137 5.80 -6.57 -11.92
N PRO A 138 6.02 -5.35 -12.42
CA PRO A 138 7.21 -4.57 -12.11
C PRO A 138 7.48 -4.47 -10.61
N ASP A 139 8.76 -4.42 -10.21
CA ASP A 139 9.13 -4.25 -8.80
C ASP A 139 8.64 -2.91 -8.24
N MET A 140 8.56 -1.89 -9.09
CA MET A 140 7.95 -0.60 -8.78
C MET A 140 7.22 -0.05 -10.01
N LEU A 141 6.07 0.59 -9.77
CA LEU A 141 5.35 1.34 -10.82
C LEU A 141 4.61 2.50 -10.20
N TYR A 142 4.92 3.70 -10.68
CA TYR A 142 4.29 4.94 -10.29
C TYR A 142 3.85 5.73 -11.53
N ILE A 143 2.65 6.29 -11.49
CA ILE A 143 1.98 6.94 -12.62
C ILE A 143 1.62 8.38 -12.25
N LEU A 144 1.92 9.32 -13.13
CA LEU A 144 1.41 10.69 -13.11
C LEU A 144 0.13 10.73 -13.93
N TYR A 145 -0.97 11.20 -13.34
CA TYR A 145 -2.28 11.25 -13.99
C TYR A 145 -2.67 12.66 -14.40
N LYS A 146 -3.39 12.79 -15.53
CA LYS A 146 -3.90 14.08 -16.03
C LYS A 146 -5.04 14.65 -15.18
N TYR A 147 -5.97 13.78 -14.75
CA TYR A 147 -7.13 14.21 -13.97
C TYR A 147 -7.12 13.58 -12.59
N LEU A 148 -7.54 14.39 -11.60
CA LEU A 148 -7.84 13.92 -10.25
C LEU A 148 -9.26 14.36 -9.87
N ILE A 149 -10.01 13.44 -9.27
CA ILE A 149 -11.27 13.74 -8.61
C ILE A 149 -11.01 13.56 -7.12
N VAL A 150 -11.16 14.64 -6.35
CA VAL A 150 -10.85 14.64 -4.92
C VAL A 150 -12.13 14.86 -4.12
N PHE A 151 -12.46 13.92 -3.25
CA PHE A 151 -13.61 14.00 -2.36
C PHE A 151 -13.18 14.52 -1.00
N ASN A 152 -13.95 15.45 -0.49
CA ASN A 152 -13.91 15.93 0.87
C ASN A 152 -15.23 15.63 1.54
N ASP A 153 -15.32 14.46 2.17
CA ASP A 153 -16.57 14.00 2.81
C ASP A 153 -16.98 14.91 3.97
N PHE A 154 -16.02 15.53 4.66
CA PHE A 154 -16.32 16.47 5.76
C PHE A 154 -17.07 17.73 5.27
N LYS A 155 -16.71 18.23 4.08
CA LYS A 155 -17.33 19.42 3.48
C LYS A 155 -18.43 19.11 2.47
N ASN A 156 -18.68 17.83 2.15
CA ASN A 156 -19.53 17.39 1.04
C ASN A 156 -19.13 18.05 -0.28
N GLU A 157 -17.83 18.16 -0.53
CA GLU A 157 -17.27 18.77 -1.74
C GLU A 157 -16.56 17.72 -2.60
N MET A 158 -16.65 17.91 -3.90
CA MET A 158 -15.91 17.17 -4.90
C MET A 158 -15.15 18.14 -5.79
N LEU A 159 -13.83 17.98 -5.86
CA LEU A 159 -12.94 18.79 -6.68
C LEU A 159 -12.54 17.99 -7.92
N LEU A 160 -12.76 18.56 -9.11
CA LEU A 160 -12.17 18.08 -10.35
C LEU A 160 -10.91 18.89 -10.63
N LEU A 161 -9.80 18.21 -10.87
CA LEU A 161 -8.50 18.81 -11.14
C LEU A 161 -7.92 18.26 -12.44
N GLU A 162 -7.40 19.12 -13.27
CA GLU A 162 -6.73 18.78 -14.53
C GLU A 162 -5.37 19.48 -14.62
N MET A 163 -4.37 18.76 -15.11
CA MET A 163 -3.07 19.30 -15.47
C MET A 163 -3.02 19.58 -16.97
N LEU A 164 -2.74 20.83 -17.33
CA LEU A 164 -2.68 21.31 -18.71
C LEU A 164 -1.31 21.90 -19.05
N GLN A 165 -0.83 21.62 -20.24
CA GLN A 165 0.29 22.34 -20.84
C GLN A 165 -0.18 23.65 -21.48
N ASP A 166 0.75 24.60 -21.70
CA ASP A 166 0.42 25.86 -22.38
C ASP A 166 -0.13 25.58 -23.79
N GLY A 167 -1.28 26.19 -24.09
CA GLY A 167 -1.98 26.03 -25.38
C GLY A 167 -2.98 24.87 -25.43
N GLU A 168 -3.04 24.02 -24.43
CA GLU A 168 -4.09 22.98 -24.34
C GLU A 168 -5.43 23.59 -23.85
N THR A 169 -6.52 23.00 -24.31
CA THR A 169 -7.88 23.35 -23.86
C THR A 169 -8.35 22.35 -22.81
N SER A 170 -8.97 22.85 -21.74
CA SER A 170 -9.49 22.01 -20.66
C SER A 170 -10.59 21.06 -21.16
N GLU A 171 -10.50 19.80 -20.71
CA GLU A 171 -11.45 18.73 -20.95
C GLU A 171 -12.26 18.34 -19.71
N LEU A 172 -12.23 19.15 -18.63
CA LEU A 172 -12.99 18.90 -17.40
C LEU A 172 -14.49 18.70 -17.65
N ASP A 173 -15.06 19.30 -18.71
CA ASP A 173 -16.45 19.09 -19.11
C ASP A 173 -16.74 17.64 -19.49
N GLN A 174 -15.78 16.94 -20.11
CA GLN A 174 -15.93 15.51 -20.45
C GLN A 174 -15.93 14.65 -19.18
N VAL A 175 -15.00 14.93 -18.25
CA VAL A 175 -14.93 14.24 -16.95
C VAL A 175 -16.22 14.48 -16.17
N GLN A 176 -16.69 15.72 -16.12
CA GLN A 176 -17.94 16.07 -15.44
C GLN A 176 -19.16 15.38 -16.06
N LYS A 177 -19.26 15.31 -17.40
CA LYS A 177 -20.32 14.56 -18.08
C LYS A 177 -20.31 13.08 -17.74
N ALA A 178 -19.11 12.46 -17.67
CA ALA A 178 -18.96 11.07 -17.27
C ALA A 178 -19.47 10.84 -15.82
N ILE A 179 -19.13 11.73 -14.90
CA ILE A 179 -19.58 11.67 -13.49
C ILE A 179 -21.11 11.81 -13.38
N HIS A 180 -21.72 12.71 -14.16
CA HIS A 180 -23.17 12.93 -14.17
C HIS A 180 -23.95 11.86 -14.92
N ASN A 181 -23.29 10.97 -15.65
CA ASN A 181 -23.97 9.84 -16.27
C ASN A 181 -24.67 9.00 -15.21
N ARG A 182 -25.95 8.72 -15.41
CA ARG A 182 -26.74 7.89 -14.48
C ARG A 182 -26.51 6.42 -14.69
N ASN A 183 -26.00 6.03 -15.85
CA ASN A 183 -25.76 4.65 -16.23
C ASN A 183 -24.28 4.30 -16.05
N TYR A 184 -24.02 3.20 -15.38
CA TYR A 184 -22.74 2.53 -15.34
C TYR A 184 -22.95 1.03 -15.46
N THR A 185 -21.99 0.34 -16.02
CA THR A 185 -22.06 -1.11 -16.17
C THR A 185 -21.56 -1.78 -14.91
N ALA A 186 -22.37 -2.68 -14.36
CA ALA A 186 -21.97 -3.59 -13.31
C ALA A 186 -21.73 -4.97 -13.92
N TYR A 187 -20.58 -5.54 -13.64
CA TYR A 187 -20.22 -6.86 -14.12
C TYR A 187 -20.24 -7.86 -12.97
N ASP A 188 -20.52 -9.13 -13.27
CA ASP A 188 -20.49 -10.19 -12.29
C ASP A 188 -19.07 -10.59 -11.92
N PHE A 189 -18.93 -11.20 -10.76
CA PHE A 189 -17.72 -11.85 -10.27
C PHE A 189 -18.03 -13.30 -9.90
N ARG A 190 -17.17 -14.24 -10.31
CA ARG A 190 -17.27 -15.65 -9.94
C ARG A 190 -15.90 -16.25 -9.67
N ALA A 191 -15.74 -16.86 -8.52
CA ALA A 191 -14.61 -17.73 -8.23
C ALA A 191 -14.70 -19.05 -9.02
N ILE A 192 -13.57 -19.56 -9.48
CA ILE A 192 -13.49 -20.81 -10.25
C ILE A 192 -12.62 -21.81 -9.49
N GLY A 193 -13.21 -22.91 -9.10
CA GLY A 193 -12.52 -23.99 -8.38
C GLY A 193 -12.12 -23.58 -6.95
N PRO A 194 -11.35 -24.42 -6.27
CA PRO A 194 -10.92 -24.16 -4.90
C PRO A 194 -9.80 -23.13 -4.84
N THR A 195 -9.71 -22.43 -3.72
CA THR A 195 -8.50 -21.66 -3.36
C THR A 195 -7.34 -22.63 -3.12
N THR A 196 -6.19 -22.35 -3.74
CA THR A 196 -4.97 -23.16 -3.63
C THR A 196 -3.84 -22.38 -2.97
N SER A 197 -2.83 -23.10 -2.50
CA SER A 197 -1.60 -22.52 -1.97
C SER A 197 -0.41 -23.36 -2.46
N PRO A 198 0.71 -22.70 -2.84
CA PRO A 198 1.95 -23.43 -3.17
C PRO A 198 2.55 -24.21 -1.99
N LEU A 199 2.15 -23.88 -0.76
CA LEU A 199 2.57 -24.54 0.46
C LEU A 199 1.36 -25.23 1.13
N THR A 200 1.54 -26.48 1.54
CA THR A 200 0.64 -27.14 2.48
C THR A 200 0.78 -26.53 3.89
N ASP A 201 -0.16 -26.85 4.78
CA ASP A 201 -0.10 -26.45 6.18
C ASP A 201 1.17 -26.97 6.87
N GLU A 202 1.54 -28.24 6.61
CA GLU A 202 2.73 -28.86 7.18
C GLU A 202 4.05 -28.23 6.68
N GLU A 203 4.12 -27.88 5.38
CA GLU A 203 5.28 -27.18 4.84
C GLU A 203 5.42 -25.76 5.42
N HIS A 204 4.29 -25.06 5.62
CA HIS A 204 4.33 -23.75 6.27
C HIS A 204 4.73 -23.85 7.73
N LYS A 205 4.19 -24.83 8.49
CA LYS A 205 4.63 -25.13 9.88
C LYS A 205 6.12 -25.49 9.94
N ALA A 206 6.63 -26.24 8.97
CA ALA A 206 8.07 -26.52 8.89
C ALA A 206 8.90 -25.24 8.72
N ASN A 207 8.43 -24.28 7.91
CA ASN A 207 9.08 -22.97 7.79
C ASN A 207 8.99 -22.16 9.09
N ILE A 208 7.87 -22.19 9.79
CA ILE A 208 7.72 -21.56 11.11
C ILE A 208 8.72 -22.15 12.10
N ARG A 209 8.84 -23.48 12.19
CA ARG A 209 9.83 -24.16 13.06
C ARG A 209 11.28 -23.75 12.75
N ARG A 210 11.61 -23.57 11.44
CA ARG A 210 12.92 -23.04 11.04
C ARG A 210 13.10 -21.58 11.48
N GLY A 211 12.06 -20.76 11.37
CA GLY A 211 12.05 -19.38 11.89
C GLY A 211 12.31 -19.34 13.40
N ILE A 212 11.62 -20.17 14.17
CA ILE A 212 11.83 -20.32 15.63
C ILE A 212 13.29 -20.71 15.92
N ALA A 213 13.86 -21.65 15.16
CA ALA A 213 15.24 -22.08 15.33
C ALA A 213 16.24 -20.92 15.06
N HIS A 214 15.96 -20.04 14.11
CA HIS A 214 16.75 -18.82 13.88
C HIS A 214 16.64 -17.82 15.04
N CYS A 215 15.46 -17.66 15.63
CA CYS A 215 15.28 -16.83 16.82
C CYS A 215 16.04 -17.39 18.03
N LEU A 216 15.97 -18.70 18.25
CA LEU A 216 16.67 -19.37 19.36
C LEU A 216 18.22 -19.29 19.24
N ARG A 217 18.75 -19.28 18.01
CA ARG A 217 20.18 -19.11 17.76
C ARG A 217 20.66 -17.66 17.89
N GLY A 218 19.73 -16.70 17.99
CA GLY A 218 20.06 -15.28 18.03
C GLY A 218 20.35 -14.65 16.66
N ASP A 219 19.97 -15.31 15.57
CA ASP A 219 20.09 -14.73 14.22
C ASP A 219 19.15 -13.52 14.05
N VAL A 220 17.96 -13.60 14.62
CA VAL A 220 16.92 -12.56 14.65
C VAL A 220 16.17 -12.60 15.98
N PHE A 221 15.58 -11.48 16.38
CA PHE A 221 14.61 -11.41 17.48
C PHE A 221 13.22 -11.85 17.02
N GLN A 222 12.85 -11.42 15.81
CA GLN A 222 11.60 -11.75 15.15
C GLN A 222 11.82 -11.90 13.66
N ILE A 223 11.07 -12.81 13.05
CA ILE A 223 10.97 -12.96 11.59
C ILE A 223 9.49 -13.11 11.21
N VAL A 224 9.07 -12.41 10.16
CA VAL A 224 7.71 -12.54 9.62
C VAL A 224 7.73 -13.50 8.43
N LEU A 225 7.10 -14.66 8.58
CA LEU A 225 6.94 -15.62 7.50
C LEU A 225 5.51 -15.60 6.99
N SER A 226 5.36 -15.65 5.68
CA SER A 226 4.06 -15.51 5.01
C SER A 226 3.73 -16.72 4.14
N ARG A 227 2.44 -16.85 3.83
CA ARG A 227 1.89 -17.88 2.96
C ARG A 227 0.99 -17.25 1.93
N ARG A 228 1.21 -17.59 0.66
CA ARG A 228 0.43 -17.11 -0.48
C ARG A 228 -0.70 -18.07 -0.82
N PHE A 229 -1.81 -17.51 -1.27
CA PHE A 229 -2.96 -18.21 -1.79
C PHE A 229 -3.34 -17.68 -3.16
N GLU A 230 -3.96 -18.53 -3.96
CA GLU A 230 -4.38 -18.25 -5.33
C GLU A 230 -5.83 -18.68 -5.52
N GLN A 231 -6.61 -17.84 -6.21
CA GLN A 231 -7.98 -18.12 -6.58
C GLN A 231 -8.20 -17.74 -8.03
N ARG A 232 -8.58 -18.70 -8.87
CA ARG A 232 -9.03 -18.39 -10.22
C ARG A 232 -10.41 -17.75 -10.18
N PHE A 233 -10.65 -16.82 -11.09
CA PHE A 233 -11.92 -16.12 -11.18
C PHE A 233 -12.24 -15.69 -12.61
N THR A 234 -13.50 -15.30 -12.84
CA THR A 234 -13.98 -14.59 -14.03
C THR A 234 -14.80 -13.38 -13.62
N GLY A 235 -14.89 -12.40 -14.50
CA GLY A 235 -15.68 -11.18 -14.29
C GLY A 235 -14.89 -10.05 -13.66
N ASP A 236 -15.54 -9.29 -12.81
CA ASP A 236 -15.08 -7.98 -12.32
C ASP A 236 -14.51 -8.06 -10.91
N ASP A 237 -13.20 -7.93 -10.79
CA ASP A 237 -12.50 -7.88 -9.50
C ASP A 237 -12.78 -6.58 -8.71
N PHE A 238 -13.31 -5.53 -9.31
CA PHE A 238 -13.78 -4.37 -8.58
C PHE A 238 -14.99 -4.69 -7.67
N LYS A 239 -15.81 -5.65 -8.06
CA LYS A 239 -16.89 -6.18 -7.21
C LYS A 239 -16.30 -6.83 -5.93
N LEU A 240 -15.17 -7.54 -6.07
CA LEU A 240 -14.44 -8.09 -4.94
C LEU A 240 -13.84 -6.98 -4.04
N TYR A 241 -13.29 -5.92 -4.63
CA TYR A 241 -12.84 -4.75 -3.85
C TYR A 241 -13.97 -4.15 -3.01
N ARG A 242 -15.16 -3.99 -3.59
CA ARG A 242 -16.34 -3.47 -2.87
C ARG A 242 -16.76 -4.38 -1.71
N ALA A 243 -16.71 -5.69 -1.91
CA ALA A 243 -16.95 -6.67 -0.84
C ALA A 243 -15.90 -6.54 0.28
N LEU A 244 -14.62 -6.50 -0.06
CA LEU A 244 -13.54 -6.35 0.92
C LEU A 244 -13.67 -5.05 1.71
N ARG A 245 -13.95 -3.93 1.03
CA ARG A 245 -14.18 -2.61 1.62
C ARG A 245 -15.29 -2.63 2.68
N SER A 246 -16.35 -3.38 2.45
CA SER A 246 -17.46 -3.49 3.40
C SER A 246 -17.17 -4.39 4.59
N ILE A 247 -16.39 -5.45 4.39
CA ILE A 247 -16.03 -6.41 5.44
C ILE A 247 -14.92 -5.88 6.35
N ASN A 248 -13.95 -5.20 5.77
CA ASN A 248 -12.73 -4.75 6.45
C ASN A 248 -12.41 -3.29 6.08
N PRO A 249 -13.25 -2.33 6.51
CA PRO A 249 -12.92 -0.92 6.31
C PRO A 249 -11.64 -0.57 7.09
N SER A 250 -10.73 0.13 6.44
CA SER A 250 -9.41 0.49 6.96
C SER A 250 -9.03 1.90 6.51
N PRO A 251 -8.06 2.57 7.17
CA PRO A 251 -7.63 3.91 6.79
C PRO A 251 -7.18 4.04 5.33
N TYR A 252 -6.65 2.98 4.75
CA TYR A 252 -6.20 2.95 3.36
C TYR A 252 -6.98 1.91 2.57
N LEU A 253 -7.92 2.35 1.77
CA LEU A 253 -8.65 1.55 0.81
C LEU A 253 -8.18 1.94 -0.59
N PHE A 254 -7.84 0.97 -1.42
CA PHE A 254 -7.28 1.27 -2.73
C PHE A 254 -7.63 0.22 -3.78
N TYR A 255 -7.82 0.71 -4.99
CA TYR A 255 -7.96 -0.09 -6.20
C TYR A 255 -7.19 0.57 -7.33
N PHE A 256 -6.10 -0.04 -7.76
CA PHE A 256 -5.26 0.43 -8.86
C PHE A 256 -5.40 -0.50 -10.06
N ASP A 257 -5.87 0.03 -11.18
CA ASP A 257 -5.83 -0.64 -12.47
C ASP A 257 -4.59 -0.17 -13.26
N PHE A 258 -3.61 -1.05 -13.38
CA PHE A 258 -2.38 -0.79 -14.14
C PHE A 258 -2.48 -1.30 -15.60
N GLY A 259 -3.67 -1.68 -16.06
CA GLY A 259 -3.94 -2.23 -17.39
C GLY A 259 -3.74 -3.74 -17.45
N GLY A 260 -2.51 -4.23 -17.36
CA GLY A 260 -2.20 -5.66 -17.41
C GLY A 260 -2.46 -6.42 -16.11
N PHE A 261 -2.59 -5.74 -15.00
CA PHE A 261 -2.84 -6.29 -13.67
C PHE A 261 -3.47 -5.23 -12.76
N ARG A 262 -4.00 -5.65 -11.63
CA ARG A 262 -4.60 -4.77 -10.63
C ARG A 262 -4.09 -5.09 -9.24
N ILE A 263 -3.96 -4.07 -8.41
CA ILE A 263 -3.66 -4.20 -6.99
C ILE A 263 -4.75 -3.48 -6.22
N PHE A 264 -5.43 -4.18 -5.33
CA PHE A 264 -6.50 -3.60 -4.54
C PHE A 264 -6.58 -4.22 -3.15
N GLY A 265 -6.93 -3.42 -2.17
CA GLY A 265 -6.89 -3.86 -0.79
C GLY A 265 -7.46 -2.88 0.20
N SER A 266 -7.33 -3.27 1.46
CA SER A 266 -7.77 -2.54 2.64
C SER A 266 -6.69 -2.62 3.72
N SER A 267 -5.75 -1.68 3.70
CA SER A 267 -4.61 -1.68 4.63
C SER A 267 -4.88 -0.82 5.86
N PRO A 268 -4.64 -1.34 7.06
CA PRO A 268 -4.76 -0.55 8.28
C PRO A 268 -3.51 0.28 8.61
N GLU A 269 -2.38 0.04 7.93
CA GLU A 269 -1.08 0.45 8.44
C GLU A 269 -0.34 1.38 7.48
N THR A 270 0.11 2.52 8.01
CA THR A 270 1.01 3.45 7.31
C THR A 270 2.43 2.87 7.31
N HIS A 271 3.04 2.79 6.13
CA HIS A 271 4.46 2.48 6.03
C HIS A 271 5.33 3.68 6.38
N CYS A 272 5.15 4.77 5.64
CA CYS A 272 5.89 6.01 5.83
C CYS A 272 5.10 7.18 5.25
N ARG A 273 5.10 8.31 5.98
CA ARG A 273 4.52 9.57 5.52
C ARG A 273 5.54 10.68 5.70
N ILE A 274 5.71 11.52 4.68
CA ILE A 274 6.56 12.72 4.73
C ILE A 274 5.73 13.91 4.27
N GLU A 275 5.64 14.93 5.11
CA GLU A 275 4.98 16.20 4.84
C GLU A 275 5.96 17.34 5.11
N GLY A 276 6.33 18.06 4.05
CA GLY A 276 7.43 19.02 4.12
C GLY A 276 8.72 18.32 4.54
N ARG A 277 9.22 18.62 5.72
CA ARG A 277 10.42 17.96 6.27
C ARG A 277 10.13 17.03 7.44
N HIS A 278 8.86 16.78 7.76
CA HIS A 278 8.46 15.88 8.84
C HIS A 278 8.15 14.48 8.31
N ALA A 279 8.85 13.50 8.83
CA ALA A 279 8.65 12.09 8.50
C ALA A 279 7.97 11.37 9.67
N TYR A 280 7.05 10.43 9.36
CA TYR A 280 6.24 9.70 10.32
C TYR A 280 6.19 8.22 9.96
N ILE A 281 6.27 7.38 10.99
CA ILE A 281 5.96 5.95 10.92
C ILE A 281 4.99 5.66 12.07
N ASP A 282 3.89 4.97 11.78
CA ASP A 282 2.86 4.63 12.76
C ASP A 282 2.84 3.10 12.99
N PRO A 283 3.72 2.54 13.86
CA PRO A 283 3.73 1.11 14.14
C PRO A 283 2.42 0.69 14.81
N ILE A 284 1.81 -0.35 14.28
CA ILE A 284 0.65 -1.01 14.87
C ILE A 284 1.11 -2.38 15.38
N ALA A 285 0.96 -2.63 16.66
CA ALA A 285 1.11 -3.95 17.23
C ALA A 285 0.00 -4.21 18.25
N GLY A 286 -0.46 -5.43 18.26
CA GLY A 286 -1.62 -5.79 19.03
C GLY A 286 -2.94 -5.50 18.31
N THR A 287 -3.73 -6.56 18.18
CA THR A 287 -5.05 -6.49 17.56
C THR A 287 -6.02 -7.34 18.33
N THR A 288 -7.14 -6.78 18.71
CA THR A 288 -8.26 -7.53 19.27
C THR A 288 -9.56 -7.19 18.56
N LYS A 289 -10.52 -8.10 18.66
CA LYS A 289 -11.81 -7.93 18.01
C LYS A 289 -12.62 -6.86 18.74
N ARG A 290 -13.27 -5.98 17.97
CA ARG A 290 -14.32 -5.10 18.44
C ARG A 290 -15.67 -5.82 18.40
N THR A 291 -16.39 -5.80 19.50
CA THR A 291 -17.68 -6.49 19.65
C THR A 291 -18.87 -5.56 19.38
N GLY A 292 -18.67 -4.24 19.52
CA GLY A 292 -19.73 -3.24 19.50
C GLY A 292 -20.40 -3.01 20.86
N ASP A 293 -20.06 -3.83 21.86
CA ASP A 293 -20.41 -3.61 23.24
C ASP A 293 -19.30 -2.80 23.93
N ALA A 294 -19.62 -1.65 24.47
CA ALA A 294 -18.65 -0.70 25.01
C ALA A 294 -17.87 -1.25 26.21
N GLU A 295 -18.52 -2.05 27.07
CA GLU A 295 -17.89 -2.64 28.25
C GLU A 295 -16.92 -3.76 27.83
N GLN A 296 -17.36 -4.66 26.94
CA GLN A 296 -16.53 -5.73 26.43
C GLN A 296 -15.34 -5.17 25.60
N ASP A 297 -15.57 -4.14 24.80
CA ASP A 297 -14.52 -3.48 24.01
C ASP A 297 -13.47 -2.81 24.92
N ALA A 298 -13.89 -2.23 26.04
CA ALA A 298 -12.97 -1.68 27.03
C ALA A 298 -12.15 -2.78 27.74
N LEU A 299 -12.76 -3.93 28.04
CA LEU A 299 -12.04 -5.09 28.58
C LEU A 299 -11.01 -5.65 27.57
N ASN A 300 -11.42 -5.78 26.31
CA ASN A 300 -10.53 -6.22 25.24
C ASN A 300 -9.33 -5.27 25.06
N ALA A 301 -9.58 -3.95 25.11
CA ALA A 301 -8.52 -2.94 25.04
C ALA A 301 -7.53 -3.02 26.19
N ARG A 302 -8.03 -3.23 27.43
CA ARG A 302 -7.17 -3.43 28.62
C ARG A 302 -6.35 -4.70 28.49
N TYR A 303 -6.97 -5.82 28.12
CA TYR A 303 -6.25 -7.07 27.89
C TYR A 303 -5.10 -6.88 26.89
N LEU A 304 -5.38 -6.24 25.76
CA LEU A 304 -4.38 -5.95 24.74
C LEU A 304 -3.24 -5.07 25.27
N HIS A 305 -3.58 -4.07 26.08
CA HIS A 305 -2.60 -3.15 26.69
C HIS A 305 -1.71 -3.84 27.73
N ASP A 306 -2.24 -4.82 28.45
CA ASP A 306 -1.55 -5.49 29.55
C ASP A 306 -0.84 -6.78 29.11
N ASP A 307 -1.09 -7.30 27.91
CA ASP A 307 -0.48 -8.52 27.40
C ASP A 307 1.05 -8.36 27.21
N PRO A 308 1.87 -9.18 27.90
CA PRO A 308 3.33 -9.03 27.86
C PRO A 308 3.94 -9.31 26.47
N LYS A 309 3.33 -10.22 25.68
CA LYS A 309 3.81 -10.57 24.32
C LYS A 309 3.57 -9.38 23.37
N GLU A 310 2.33 -8.88 23.35
CA GLU A 310 1.94 -7.74 22.52
C GLU A 310 2.76 -6.48 22.88
N ASN A 311 3.02 -6.28 24.18
CA ASN A 311 3.85 -5.19 24.66
C ASN A 311 5.31 -5.30 24.20
N ALA A 312 5.90 -6.48 24.28
CA ALA A 312 7.29 -6.70 23.85
C ALA A 312 7.44 -6.49 22.34
N GLU A 313 6.47 -6.99 21.55
CA GLU A 313 6.43 -6.77 20.10
C GLU A 313 6.28 -5.29 19.76
N HIS A 314 5.36 -4.59 20.44
CA HIS A 314 5.11 -3.17 20.19
C HIS A 314 6.36 -2.31 20.49
N VAL A 315 7.02 -2.53 21.62
CA VAL A 315 8.29 -1.84 21.96
C VAL A 315 9.33 -2.06 20.86
N MET A 316 9.49 -3.29 20.41
CA MET A 316 10.44 -3.64 19.36
C MET A 316 10.13 -2.91 18.04
N LEU A 317 8.86 -2.82 17.64
CA LEU A 317 8.44 -2.13 16.40
C LEU A 317 8.61 -0.62 16.50
N VAL A 318 8.33 -0.03 17.65
CA VAL A 318 8.60 1.41 17.90
C VAL A 318 10.09 1.70 17.82
N ASP A 319 10.92 0.84 18.40
CA ASP A 319 12.38 1.01 18.40
C ASP A 319 12.95 0.83 16.99
N LEU A 320 12.41 -0.10 16.21
CA LEU A 320 12.75 -0.28 14.80
C LEU A 320 12.38 0.95 13.96
N ALA A 321 11.19 1.53 14.17
CA ALA A 321 10.76 2.75 13.49
C ALA A 321 11.66 3.95 13.85
N ARG A 322 12.06 4.07 15.13
CA ARG A 322 13.04 5.08 15.55
C ARG A 322 14.38 4.92 14.83
N ASN A 323 14.87 3.69 14.76
CA ASN A 323 16.11 3.38 14.05
C ASN A 323 16.02 3.70 12.57
N ASP A 324 14.94 3.32 11.90
CA ASP A 324 14.71 3.59 10.48
C ASP A 324 14.72 5.10 10.20
N LEU A 325 13.96 5.89 10.96
CA LEU A 325 13.94 7.35 10.79
C LEU A 325 15.28 8.02 11.12
N SER A 326 16.03 7.51 12.10
CA SER A 326 17.32 8.08 12.52
C SER A 326 18.38 8.05 11.42
N ARG A 327 18.20 7.24 10.38
CA ARG A 327 19.12 7.21 9.22
C ARG A 327 19.12 8.54 8.45
N ASN A 328 17.95 9.21 8.35
CA ASN A 328 17.79 10.44 7.55
C ASN A 328 17.21 11.62 8.33
N CYS A 329 16.81 11.42 9.58
CA CYS A 329 16.17 12.43 10.41
C CYS A 329 17.01 12.77 11.64
N HIS A 330 16.81 13.98 12.16
CA HIS A 330 17.15 14.40 13.51
C HIS A 330 15.87 14.59 14.34
N ASP A 331 16.01 14.82 15.63
CA ASP A 331 14.90 15.01 16.59
C ASP A 331 13.87 13.88 16.55
N VAL A 332 14.36 12.63 16.36
CA VAL A 332 13.50 11.46 16.32
C VAL A 332 12.90 11.20 17.69
N LYS A 333 11.58 11.19 17.76
CA LYS A 333 10.82 11.03 19.01
C LYS A 333 9.56 10.19 18.81
N VAL A 334 9.00 9.75 19.92
CA VAL A 334 7.70 9.09 19.97
C VAL A 334 6.66 10.14 20.34
N ASP A 335 5.79 10.51 19.43
CA ASP A 335 4.78 11.55 19.63
C ASP A 335 3.67 11.07 20.57
N PHE A 336 3.21 9.84 20.37
CA PHE A 336 2.32 9.11 21.28
C PHE A 336 2.68 7.62 21.30
N TYR A 337 2.41 6.97 22.43
CA TYR A 337 2.83 5.60 22.69
C TYR A 337 1.68 4.73 23.18
N LYS A 338 1.42 3.64 22.45
CA LYS A 338 0.37 2.65 22.76
C LYS A 338 -1.02 3.27 22.93
N GLU A 339 -1.39 4.18 22.04
CA GLU A 339 -2.73 4.72 22.00
C GLU A 339 -3.71 3.65 21.52
N THR A 340 -4.79 3.44 22.28
CA THR A 340 -5.85 2.52 21.87
C THR A 340 -6.71 3.17 20.82
N GLN A 341 -6.73 2.60 19.63
CA GLN A 341 -7.57 3.07 18.52
C GLN A 341 -8.67 2.05 18.22
N TYR A 342 -9.91 2.55 18.20
CA TYR A 342 -11.11 1.75 17.94
C TYR A 342 -11.52 1.92 16.49
N TYR A 343 -11.42 0.85 15.72
CA TYR A 343 -11.92 0.77 14.35
C TYR A 343 -13.29 0.07 14.32
N SER A 344 -13.90 -0.07 13.15
CA SER A 344 -15.25 -0.66 13.04
C SER A 344 -15.32 -2.10 13.56
N HIS A 345 -14.27 -2.91 13.37
CA HIS A 345 -14.26 -4.34 13.70
C HIS A 345 -13.07 -4.79 14.56
N VAL A 346 -12.10 -3.92 14.78
CA VAL A 346 -10.89 -4.23 15.54
C VAL A 346 -10.50 -3.06 16.44
N ILE A 347 -9.73 -3.39 17.47
CA ILE A 347 -9.08 -2.45 18.37
C ILE A 347 -7.58 -2.68 18.21
N HIS A 348 -6.82 -1.63 17.96
CA HIS A 348 -5.37 -1.66 17.81
C HIS A 348 -4.68 -0.82 18.87
N LEU A 349 -3.44 -1.19 19.21
CA LEU A 349 -2.48 -0.31 19.87
C LEU A 349 -1.60 0.32 18.80
N VAL A 350 -1.59 1.63 18.74
CA VAL A 350 -0.85 2.43 17.75
C VAL A 350 0.12 3.35 18.48
N SER A 351 1.31 3.47 17.95
CA SER A 351 2.27 4.53 18.34
C SER A 351 2.65 5.35 17.12
N ARG A 352 3.13 6.56 17.33
CA ARG A 352 3.72 7.37 16.26
C ARG A 352 5.14 7.70 16.59
N VAL A 353 6.02 7.41 15.65
CA VAL A 353 7.40 7.88 15.64
C VAL A 353 7.54 8.95 14.58
N SER A 354 8.07 10.10 14.95
CA SER A 354 8.32 11.21 14.04
C SER A 354 9.77 11.64 14.07
N GLY A 355 10.20 12.34 13.01
CA GLY A 355 11.50 12.97 12.92
C GLY A 355 11.50 14.07 11.88
N THR A 356 12.50 14.94 11.94
CA THR A 356 12.70 16.00 10.96
C THR A 356 13.84 15.59 10.02
N LEU A 357 13.57 15.54 8.71
CA LEU A 357 14.60 15.26 7.70
C LEU A 357 15.77 16.25 7.84
N ARG A 358 17.01 15.75 7.80
CA ARG A 358 18.21 16.57 7.73
C ARG A 358 18.19 17.43 6.46
N GLU A 359 18.85 18.59 6.48
CA GLU A 359 18.82 19.53 5.35
C GLU A 359 19.24 18.88 4.03
N GLU A 360 20.26 18.04 4.07
CA GLU A 360 20.79 17.30 2.94
C GLU A 360 19.99 16.02 2.57
N ALA A 361 19.03 15.62 3.40
CA ALA A 361 18.31 14.38 3.19
C ALA A 361 17.27 14.50 2.06
N ASP A 362 17.34 13.56 1.12
CA ASP A 362 16.35 13.37 0.08
C ASP A 362 15.13 12.58 0.62
N PRO A 363 13.89 13.07 0.45
CA PRO A 363 12.68 12.38 0.90
C PRO A 363 12.51 10.97 0.29
N ILE A 364 12.88 10.78 -0.99
CA ILE A 364 12.81 9.47 -1.65
C ILE A 364 13.81 8.50 -1.03
N LYS A 365 15.04 8.98 -0.78
CA LYS A 365 16.06 8.17 -0.10
C LYS A 365 15.62 7.81 1.33
N ALA A 366 15.05 8.77 2.05
CA ALA A 366 14.52 8.54 3.39
C ALA A 366 13.42 7.46 3.39
N PHE A 367 12.50 7.51 2.44
CA PHE A 367 11.48 6.48 2.25
C PHE A 367 12.11 5.09 1.97
N ILE A 368 13.06 5.02 1.03
CA ILE A 368 13.75 3.76 0.68
C ILE A 368 14.46 3.17 1.89
N ASP A 369 15.11 3.99 2.71
CA ASP A 369 15.85 3.54 3.89
C ASP A 369 14.95 3.02 5.02
N THR A 370 13.65 3.33 5.00
CA THR A 370 12.67 2.74 5.92
C THR A 370 12.06 1.43 5.40
N PHE A 371 12.21 1.16 4.10
CA PHE A 371 11.58 0.03 3.42
C PHE A 371 12.34 -1.30 3.61
N PRO A 372 11.63 -2.45 3.71
CA PRO A 372 10.21 -2.58 3.96
C PRO A 372 9.85 -2.37 5.43
N ALA A 373 8.55 -2.32 5.75
CA ALA A 373 8.10 -2.18 7.12
C ALA A 373 8.59 -3.32 8.01
N GLY A 374 8.95 -2.99 9.26
CA GLY A 374 9.40 -3.96 10.25
C GLY A 374 8.34 -5.02 10.58
N THR A 375 7.08 -4.63 10.58
CA THR A 375 5.91 -5.50 10.78
C THR A 375 5.77 -6.59 9.72
N LEU A 376 6.42 -6.46 8.57
CA LEU A 376 6.41 -7.42 7.45
C LEU A 376 7.76 -8.11 7.22
N SER A 377 8.79 -7.73 7.94
CA SER A 377 10.15 -8.29 7.77
C SER A 377 10.66 -8.95 9.07
N GLY A 378 10.98 -8.18 10.06
CA GLY A 378 11.52 -8.63 11.33
C GLY A 378 12.68 -7.77 11.81
N ALA A 379 13.33 -8.24 12.87
CA ALA A 379 14.43 -7.53 13.52
C ALA A 379 15.59 -8.49 13.88
N PRO A 380 16.84 -8.17 13.51
CA PRO A 380 17.31 -7.09 12.63
C PRO A 380 16.79 -7.24 11.20
N LYS A 381 16.38 -6.13 10.56
CA LYS A 381 15.62 -6.11 9.31
C LYS A 381 16.32 -6.84 8.15
N VAL A 382 17.58 -6.50 7.86
CA VAL A 382 18.34 -7.10 6.74
C VAL A 382 18.49 -8.61 6.95
N ARG A 383 18.83 -9.04 8.16
CA ARG A 383 18.99 -10.46 8.46
C ARG A 383 17.66 -11.22 8.33
N ALA A 384 16.57 -10.64 8.81
CA ALA A 384 15.23 -11.21 8.66
C ALA A 384 14.87 -11.39 7.17
N MET A 385 15.10 -10.37 6.34
CA MET A 385 14.82 -10.45 4.90
C MET A 385 15.66 -11.51 4.17
N GLN A 386 16.94 -11.66 4.50
CA GLN A 386 17.78 -12.73 3.97
C GLN A 386 17.23 -14.13 4.30
N LEU A 387 16.72 -14.31 5.50
CA LEU A 387 16.10 -15.56 5.94
C LEU A 387 14.75 -15.80 5.28
N ILE A 388 13.92 -14.76 5.16
CA ILE A 388 12.64 -14.80 4.43
C ILE A 388 12.88 -15.29 2.99
N SER A 389 13.84 -14.71 2.29
CA SER A 389 14.18 -15.11 0.93
C SER A 389 14.61 -16.58 0.80
N ARG A 390 15.21 -17.15 1.84
CA ARG A 390 15.61 -18.57 1.86
C ARG A 390 14.47 -19.52 2.22
N LEU A 391 13.61 -19.10 3.15
CA LEU A 391 12.56 -19.95 3.73
C LEU A 391 11.28 -19.94 2.91
N GLU A 392 10.91 -18.82 2.31
CA GLU A 392 9.74 -18.74 1.43
C GLU A 392 10.09 -19.29 0.04
N PRO A 393 9.22 -20.12 -0.57
CA PRO A 393 9.54 -20.82 -1.82
C PRO A 393 9.56 -19.92 -3.06
N HIS A 394 8.93 -18.74 -2.98
CA HIS A 394 8.79 -17.76 -4.06
C HIS A 394 8.88 -16.33 -3.52
N ASN A 395 9.03 -15.36 -4.42
CA ASN A 395 9.00 -13.95 -4.04
C ASN A 395 7.59 -13.51 -3.55
N ARG A 396 7.56 -12.40 -2.82
CA ARG A 396 6.30 -11.85 -2.27
C ARG A 396 5.52 -10.98 -3.26
N GLY A 397 6.20 -10.41 -4.25
CA GLY A 397 5.58 -9.42 -5.13
C GLY A 397 5.09 -8.19 -4.33
N ALA A 398 3.84 -7.80 -4.56
CA ALA A 398 3.24 -6.64 -3.91
C ALA A 398 3.07 -6.79 -2.39
N TYR A 399 2.82 -8.01 -1.91
CA TYR A 399 2.61 -8.27 -0.48
C TYR A 399 3.80 -7.84 0.37
N GLY A 400 3.55 -7.05 1.41
CA GLY A 400 4.59 -6.54 2.30
C GLY A 400 5.44 -5.40 1.72
N GLY A 401 5.12 -4.95 0.51
CA GLY A 401 5.57 -3.71 -0.05
C GLY A 401 4.72 -2.52 0.42
N CYS A 402 4.65 -1.48 -0.37
CA CYS A 402 3.81 -0.32 -0.08
C CYS A 402 3.13 0.22 -1.34
N ILE A 403 2.06 0.99 -1.13
CA ILE A 403 1.24 1.58 -2.18
C ILE A 403 0.77 2.96 -1.73
N GLY A 404 0.75 3.92 -2.64
CA GLY A 404 0.28 5.26 -2.32
C GLY A 404 0.78 6.34 -3.25
N PHE A 405 1.18 7.45 -2.66
CA PHE A 405 1.47 8.72 -3.32
C PHE A 405 2.90 9.20 -3.06
N ILE A 406 3.54 9.75 -4.09
CA ILE A 406 4.80 10.50 -4.03
C ILE A 406 4.57 11.84 -4.73
N GLY A 407 4.56 12.93 -3.98
CA GLY A 407 4.36 14.28 -4.49
C GLY A 407 5.56 14.79 -5.29
N LEU A 408 5.30 15.65 -6.26
CA LEU A 408 6.36 16.34 -7.00
C LEU A 408 7.20 17.23 -6.10
N ASN A 409 6.64 17.70 -4.99
CA ASN A 409 7.30 18.50 -3.95
C ASN A 409 8.09 17.66 -2.93
N GLY A 410 8.13 16.32 -3.06
CA GLY A 410 8.81 15.42 -2.13
C GLY A 410 7.96 14.94 -0.95
N SER A 411 6.71 15.40 -0.82
CA SER A 411 5.79 14.77 0.12
C SER A 411 5.48 13.34 -0.29
N LEU A 412 5.20 12.47 0.65
CA LEU A 412 4.76 11.11 0.34
C LEU A 412 3.84 10.54 1.42
N ASN A 413 2.98 9.63 1.00
CA ASN A 413 2.11 8.87 1.88
C ASN A 413 1.97 7.46 1.32
N GLN A 414 2.53 6.49 2.03
CA GLN A 414 2.61 5.11 1.60
C GLN A 414 2.01 4.20 2.66
N ALA A 415 1.01 3.41 2.27
CA ALA A 415 0.43 2.34 3.08
C ALA A 415 1.17 1.02 2.85
N ILE A 416 1.24 0.16 3.86
CA ILE A 416 1.78 -1.19 3.70
C ILE A 416 0.80 -2.02 2.87
N THR A 417 1.29 -2.76 1.88
CA THR A 417 0.46 -3.63 1.03
C THR A 417 0.17 -4.95 1.75
N ILE A 418 -0.84 -4.92 2.61
CA ILE A 418 -1.42 -6.07 3.33
C ILE A 418 -2.94 -6.07 3.17
N ARG A 419 -3.60 -7.19 3.46
CA ARG A 419 -5.04 -7.33 3.20
C ARG A 419 -5.39 -6.97 1.75
N THR A 420 -4.60 -7.48 0.81
CA THR A 420 -4.53 -7.02 -0.56
C THR A 420 -4.60 -8.19 -1.52
N PHE A 421 -5.27 -7.98 -2.64
CA PHE A 421 -5.28 -8.85 -3.79
C PHE A 421 -4.41 -8.26 -4.91
N VAL A 422 -3.71 -9.15 -5.60
CA VAL A 422 -3.14 -8.87 -6.92
C VAL A 422 -3.94 -9.68 -7.93
N SER A 423 -4.52 -9.03 -8.91
CA SER A 423 -5.35 -9.64 -9.94
C SER A 423 -4.65 -9.57 -11.29
N ARG A 424 -4.41 -10.72 -11.91
CA ARG A 424 -3.81 -10.82 -13.24
C ARG A 424 -4.24 -12.10 -13.94
N ASN A 425 -4.55 -12.01 -15.21
CA ASN A 425 -4.87 -13.17 -16.06
C ASN A 425 -5.96 -14.10 -15.48
N GLY A 426 -6.98 -13.56 -14.82
CA GLY A 426 -8.05 -14.32 -14.18
C GLY A 426 -7.64 -15.10 -12.93
N VAL A 427 -6.54 -14.70 -12.30
CA VAL A 427 -6.05 -15.23 -11.03
C VAL A 427 -5.91 -14.12 -10.01
N LEU A 428 -6.45 -14.34 -8.82
CA LEU A 428 -6.26 -13.52 -7.63
C LEU A 428 -5.13 -14.13 -6.79
N TRP A 429 -4.19 -13.30 -6.40
CA TRP A 429 -3.15 -13.64 -5.44
C TRP A 429 -3.34 -12.83 -4.19
N PHE A 430 -3.26 -13.49 -3.04
CA PHE A 430 -3.36 -12.85 -1.74
C PHE A 430 -2.53 -13.61 -0.72
N GLN A 431 -2.05 -12.90 0.30
CA GLN A 431 -1.02 -13.40 1.19
C GLN A 431 -1.21 -12.84 2.60
N ALA A 432 -0.82 -13.62 3.60
CA ALA A 432 -0.73 -13.16 4.97
C ALA A 432 0.47 -13.81 5.66
N GLY A 433 0.99 -13.15 6.67
CA GLY A 433 2.11 -13.63 7.47
C GLY A 433 1.92 -13.37 8.96
N GLY A 434 2.70 -14.06 9.76
CA GLY A 434 2.78 -13.93 11.22
C GLY A 434 4.20 -13.65 11.70
N GLY A 435 4.32 -12.89 12.77
CA GLY A 435 5.59 -12.60 13.45
C GLY A 435 6.00 -13.78 14.32
N ILE A 436 7.14 -14.39 14.01
CA ILE A 436 7.68 -15.57 14.69
C ILE A 436 8.80 -15.13 15.61
N VAL A 437 8.72 -15.53 16.87
CA VAL A 437 9.70 -15.31 17.92
C VAL A 437 10.15 -16.64 18.54
N ALA A 438 11.17 -16.61 19.39
CA ALA A 438 11.70 -17.81 20.03
C ALA A 438 10.66 -18.63 20.82
N LYS A 439 9.62 -18.00 21.34
CA LYS A 439 8.53 -18.63 22.12
C LYS A 439 7.29 -18.97 21.28
N SER A 440 7.31 -18.73 19.97
CA SER A 440 6.20 -19.05 19.08
C SER A 440 5.92 -20.55 19.02
N ASN A 441 4.65 -20.87 18.68
CA ASN A 441 4.19 -22.24 18.46
C ASN A 441 3.66 -22.34 17.01
N ASP A 442 4.07 -23.35 16.27
CA ASP A 442 3.79 -23.49 14.84
C ASP A 442 2.29 -23.63 14.51
N GLU A 443 1.51 -24.33 15.35
CA GLU A 443 0.06 -24.43 15.19
C GLU A 443 -0.63 -23.09 15.42
N TYR A 444 -0.21 -22.34 16.44
CA TYR A 444 -0.77 -21.04 16.74
C TYR A 444 -0.45 -20.03 15.62
N GLU A 445 0.79 -20.00 15.15
CA GLU A 445 1.21 -19.08 14.07
C GLU A 445 0.53 -19.43 12.74
N LEU A 446 0.32 -20.72 12.45
CA LEU A 446 -0.49 -21.15 11.31
C LEU A 446 -1.93 -20.62 11.41
N GLN A 447 -2.55 -20.76 12.58
CA GLN A 447 -3.91 -20.27 12.80
C GLN A 447 -4.00 -18.74 12.69
N GLU A 448 -2.99 -18.01 13.13
CA GLU A 448 -2.92 -16.56 12.98
C GLU A 448 -2.91 -16.14 11.51
N VAL A 449 -2.12 -16.80 10.68
CA VAL A 449 -2.12 -16.58 9.21
C VAL A 449 -3.50 -16.85 8.62
N ASN A 450 -4.13 -17.96 8.99
CA ASN A 450 -5.47 -18.29 8.52
C ASN A 450 -6.52 -17.28 8.94
N ASN A 451 -6.43 -16.75 10.17
CA ASN A 451 -7.33 -15.70 10.66
C ASN A 451 -7.15 -14.39 9.88
N LYS A 452 -5.91 -13.99 9.58
CA LYS A 452 -5.60 -12.81 8.76
C LYS A 452 -6.12 -12.94 7.32
N LEU A 453 -6.18 -14.15 6.77
CA LEU A 453 -6.77 -14.44 5.46
C LEU A 453 -8.30 -14.47 5.48
N GLY A 454 -8.91 -14.61 6.65
CA GLY A 454 -10.35 -14.80 6.79
C GLY A 454 -11.17 -13.71 6.12
N ALA A 455 -10.78 -12.44 6.28
CA ALA A 455 -11.46 -11.31 5.65
C ALA A 455 -11.39 -11.36 4.12
N LEU A 456 -10.23 -11.76 3.56
CA LEU A 456 -10.03 -11.87 2.11
C LEU A 456 -10.87 -13.02 1.52
N LYS A 457 -10.88 -14.18 2.17
CA LYS A 457 -11.71 -15.33 1.77
C LYS A 457 -13.19 -15.00 1.84
N LYS A 458 -13.64 -14.35 2.92
CA LYS A 458 -15.03 -13.90 3.08
C LYS A 458 -15.42 -12.87 2.01
N ALA A 459 -14.49 -12.01 1.59
CA ALA A 459 -14.74 -11.04 0.53
C ALA A 459 -15.00 -11.74 -0.81
N ILE A 460 -14.27 -12.82 -1.14
CA ILE A 460 -14.51 -13.64 -2.35
C ILE A 460 -15.91 -14.20 -2.32
N GLU A 461 -16.31 -14.86 -1.22
CA GLU A 461 -17.66 -15.44 -1.06
C GLU A 461 -18.77 -14.39 -1.13
N MET A 462 -18.54 -13.20 -0.59
CA MET A 462 -19.50 -12.10 -0.63
C MET A 462 -19.64 -11.52 -2.04
N ALA A 463 -18.53 -11.36 -2.76
CA ALA A 463 -18.52 -10.82 -4.12
C ALA A 463 -19.34 -11.68 -5.09
N GLU A 464 -19.37 -13.00 -4.90
CA GLU A 464 -20.20 -13.92 -5.69
C GLU A 464 -21.71 -13.74 -5.44
N LYS A 465 -22.08 -13.26 -4.26
CA LYS A 465 -23.49 -13.11 -3.81
C LYS A 465 -24.05 -11.70 -4.02
N MET A 466 -23.20 -10.72 -4.28
CA MET A 466 -23.58 -9.35 -4.58
C MET A 466 -24.19 -9.22 -5.99
#